data_8d091d6f536c80fdae293c2d35860470
#
_entry.id   8d091d6f536c80fdae293c2d35860470
#
_cell.length_a   1.000
_cell.length_b   1.000
_cell.length_c   1.000
_cell.angle_alpha   90.00
_cell.angle_beta   90.00
_cell.angle_gamma   90.00
#
_symmetry.space_group_name_H-M   'P 1'
#
loop_
_entity.id
_entity.type
_entity.pdbx_description
1 polymer ?
#
loop_
_entity_poly.entity_id
_entity_poly.type
_entity_poly.pdbx_seq_one_letter_code
_entity_poly.pdbx_strand_id
1 'polypeptide(L)'
;MPNSSYWQDRFTQIEAVAHNKGIKAYSEIENIYQKAQRELENKINTWYQRFAINNDVSMAEARKMLNAKELKELKWTVEDYIKYGKENALNKQWIKELENASARFHISRLESLKLQTQQSLEVLYGNQLDVVDKTMRNIYSESLYRTAFEVQKGFGVGFAFDKLDENRLSKVIGKPWAMDGVNFSNRIWKNKEKLINELHGTLVRNIISGSDPAKAIKEIENKMNVSRSAAGRLIMTESAYFSSVAQKDMFNELDVEKYQIVATLDNRTSEICSELDGKVFDMKDYEAGVTAPPFHPNCRTTTIPYFDDWEELGVDPERIAKDEKGNNYYVPADMTYEEWKKQFVEIQGTNADFMGHPKMFKGEKFSIKAYEVKELAGVFTQTNSSEAQKTMEFIKDMKSKGVLHDLDGIVIAKNLPGIAAYDHENNLVFINEKVCESSYIDRYLKDDYFIAENAEDILKHEMFHKKHWDFVMTKGDNHAIIKNKLEADLHKYVAEQQIYNPSYITRVVCDNAYNSYRKKDNLNELIAEVLLQEEKGIVKDRKLLQLVRGCVE
;
A
#
# COMPACT_ATOMS: atom_id res chain seq x y z
N MET A 1 -6.19 22.82 -10.68
CA MET A 1 -5.39 22.16 -9.63
C MET A 1 -5.70 20.67 -9.65
N PRO A 2 -4.78 19.79 -9.28
CA PRO A 2 -5.10 18.38 -9.14
C PRO A 2 -6.13 18.17 -8.04
N ASN A 3 -6.97 17.16 -8.19
CA ASN A 3 -7.98 16.76 -7.20
C ASN A 3 -7.36 15.98 -6.02
N SER A 4 -8.17 15.69 -4.99
CA SER A 4 -7.74 14.92 -3.81
C SER A 4 -7.17 13.54 -4.17
N SER A 5 -7.70 12.84 -5.19
CA SER A 5 -7.22 11.52 -5.62
C SER A 5 -5.79 11.58 -6.18
N TYR A 6 -5.43 12.62 -6.92
CA TYR A 6 -4.06 12.81 -7.40
C TYR A 6 -3.08 12.84 -6.22
N TRP A 7 -3.39 13.61 -5.18
CA TRP A 7 -2.55 13.73 -4.00
C TRP A 7 -2.48 12.41 -3.21
N GLN A 8 -3.62 11.76 -3.02
CA GLN A 8 -3.68 10.49 -2.31
C GLN A 8 -2.83 9.42 -3.00
N ASP A 9 -2.95 9.26 -4.32
CA ASP A 9 -2.14 8.33 -5.10
C ASP A 9 -0.64 8.61 -4.95
N ARG A 10 -0.22 9.85 -5.11
CA ARG A 10 1.18 10.22 -5.09
C ARG A 10 1.81 10.08 -3.72
N PHE A 11 1.12 10.53 -2.68
CA PHE A 11 1.63 10.47 -1.32
C PHE A 11 1.57 9.05 -0.74
N THR A 12 0.59 8.24 -1.11
CA THR A 12 0.58 6.81 -0.80
C THR A 12 1.76 6.09 -1.47
N GLN A 13 2.17 6.48 -2.68
CA GLN A 13 3.37 5.96 -3.32
C GLN A 13 4.65 6.39 -2.59
N ILE A 14 4.75 7.64 -2.12
CA ILE A 14 5.89 8.12 -1.33
C ILE A 14 6.00 7.31 -0.02
N GLU A 15 4.89 7.11 0.68
CA GLU A 15 4.85 6.26 1.88
C GLU A 15 5.28 4.83 1.57
N ALA A 16 4.74 4.22 0.51
CA ALA A 16 5.07 2.86 0.12
C ALA A 16 6.57 2.69 -0.21
N VAL A 17 7.21 3.68 -0.82
CA VAL A 17 8.66 3.67 -1.07
C VAL A 17 9.43 3.73 0.25
N ALA A 18 9.06 4.59 1.19
CA ALA A 18 9.67 4.68 2.50
C ALA A 18 9.50 3.38 3.31
N HIS A 19 8.28 2.83 3.30
CA HIS A 19 7.96 1.55 3.93
C HIS A 19 8.79 0.39 3.36
N ASN A 20 8.90 0.29 2.04
CA ASN A 20 9.70 -0.76 1.38
C ASN A 20 11.20 -0.63 1.67
N LYS A 21 11.73 0.59 1.82
CA LYS A 21 13.10 0.81 2.30
C LYS A 21 13.28 0.32 3.73
N GLY A 22 12.32 0.58 4.61
CA GLY A 22 12.27 0.06 5.96
C GLY A 22 12.29 -1.48 5.98
N ILE A 23 11.46 -2.14 5.17
CA ILE A 23 11.43 -3.61 5.01
C ILE A 23 12.78 -4.13 4.55
N LYS A 24 13.40 -3.52 3.54
CA LYS A 24 14.70 -3.93 3.01
C LYS A 24 15.80 -3.82 4.08
N ALA A 25 15.82 -2.70 4.79
CA ALA A 25 16.77 -2.49 5.88
C ALA A 25 16.51 -3.44 7.06
N TYR A 26 15.26 -3.77 7.36
CA TYR A 26 14.94 -4.80 8.35
C TYR A 26 15.47 -6.18 7.94
N SER A 27 15.33 -6.58 6.69
CA SER A 27 15.89 -7.83 6.18
C SER A 27 17.43 -7.86 6.31
N GLU A 28 18.11 -6.73 6.08
CA GLU A 28 19.55 -6.61 6.31
C GLU A 28 19.91 -6.78 7.80
N ILE A 29 19.14 -6.15 8.70
CA ILE A 29 19.28 -6.32 10.14
C ILE A 29 19.05 -7.78 10.57
N GLU A 30 18.05 -8.46 10.00
CA GLU A 30 17.82 -9.90 10.28
C GLU A 30 19.04 -10.74 9.96
N ASN A 31 19.71 -10.49 8.84
CA ASN A 31 20.95 -11.19 8.47
C ASN A 31 22.07 -10.91 9.47
N ILE A 32 22.19 -9.66 9.96
CA ILE A 32 23.17 -9.28 10.99
C ILE A 32 22.90 -10.05 12.30
N TYR A 33 21.63 -10.15 12.72
CA TYR A 33 21.23 -10.93 13.90
C TYR A 33 21.50 -12.41 13.74
N GLN A 34 21.18 -13.01 12.60
CA GLN A 34 21.45 -14.44 12.33
C GLN A 34 22.94 -14.74 12.35
N LYS A 35 23.76 -13.86 11.78
CA LYS A 35 25.23 -14.01 11.82
C LYS A 35 25.75 -13.97 13.26
N ALA A 36 25.35 -12.98 14.03
CA ALA A 36 25.76 -12.84 15.44
C ALA A 36 25.28 -14.05 16.28
N GLN A 37 24.07 -14.54 16.06
CA GLN A 37 23.54 -15.73 16.74
C GLN A 37 24.41 -16.96 16.45
N ARG A 38 24.74 -17.26 15.20
CA ARG A 38 25.62 -18.38 14.84
C ARG A 38 27.01 -18.25 15.46
N GLU A 39 27.55 -17.04 15.52
CA GLU A 39 28.85 -16.78 16.18
C GLU A 39 28.77 -17.07 17.67
N LEU A 40 27.71 -16.66 18.37
CA LEU A 40 27.48 -16.95 19.79
C LEU A 40 27.33 -18.44 20.05
N GLU A 41 26.55 -19.15 19.24
CA GLU A 41 26.37 -20.61 19.33
C GLU A 41 27.71 -21.33 19.18
N ASN A 42 28.52 -20.95 18.20
CA ASN A 42 29.84 -21.53 17.99
C ASN A 42 30.79 -21.26 19.16
N LYS A 43 30.80 -20.05 19.71
CA LYS A 43 31.62 -19.68 20.87
C LYS A 43 31.23 -20.48 22.11
N ILE A 44 29.93 -20.66 22.36
CA ILE A 44 29.42 -21.45 23.48
C ILE A 44 29.82 -22.91 23.32
N ASN A 45 29.57 -23.51 22.15
CA ASN A 45 29.93 -24.89 21.88
C ASN A 45 31.44 -25.13 21.99
N THR A 46 32.26 -24.24 21.44
CA THR A 46 33.73 -24.30 21.54
C THR A 46 34.18 -24.19 22.99
N TRP A 47 33.55 -23.32 23.79
CA TRP A 47 33.87 -23.18 25.20
C TRP A 47 33.61 -24.49 25.99
N TYR A 48 32.43 -25.13 25.76
CA TYR A 48 32.11 -26.40 26.41
C TYR A 48 33.00 -27.55 25.94
N GLN A 49 33.34 -27.62 24.64
CA GLN A 49 34.27 -28.63 24.10
C GLN A 49 35.66 -28.49 24.74
N ARG A 50 36.22 -27.31 24.80
CA ARG A 50 37.53 -27.06 25.44
C ARG A 50 37.51 -27.39 26.91
N PHE A 51 36.39 -27.12 27.59
CA PHE A 51 36.24 -27.51 28.99
C PHE A 51 36.27 -29.03 29.17
N ALA A 52 35.56 -29.77 28.33
CA ALA A 52 35.53 -31.23 28.34
C ALA A 52 36.94 -31.81 28.08
N ILE A 53 37.61 -31.35 27.02
CA ILE A 53 38.99 -31.80 26.65
C ILE A 53 39.97 -31.51 27.76
N ASN A 54 39.98 -30.31 28.32
CA ASN A 54 40.96 -29.93 29.35
C ASN A 54 40.79 -30.67 30.68
N ASN A 55 39.65 -31.28 30.91
CA ASN A 55 39.40 -32.08 32.12
C ASN A 55 39.37 -33.57 31.84
N ASP A 56 39.69 -34.02 30.62
CA ASP A 56 39.69 -35.42 30.19
C ASP A 56 38.40 -36.14 30.52
N VAL A 57 37.27 -35.47 30.30
CA VAL A 57 35.95 -35.96 30.61
C VAL A 57 35.04 -35.84 29.38
N SER A 58 33.98 -36.66 29.37
CA SER A 58 32.92 -36.55 28.39
C SER A 58 32.19 -35.21 28.52
N MET A 59 31.56 -34.75 27.43
CA MET A 59 30.70 -33.56 27.50
C MET A 59 29.61 -33.64 28.56
N ALA A 60 29.09 -34.84 28.83
CA ALA A 60 28.10 -35.07 29.88
C ALA A 60 28.67 -34.91 31.30
N GLU A 61 29.90 -35.33 31.52
CA GLU A 61 30.62 -35.19 32.79
C GLU A 61 31.15 -33.74 32.96
N ALA A 62 31.63 -33.11 31.90
CA ALA A 62 32.02 -31.71 31.92
C ALA A 62 30.85 -30.81 32.35
N ARG A 63 29.62 -31.13 31.98
CA ARG A 63 28.41 -30.44 32.45
C ARG A 63 28.22 -30.53 33.96
N LYS A 64 28.51 -31.69 34.53
CA LYS A 64 28.39 -31.93 36.00
C LYS A 64 29.50 -31.24 36.80
N MET A 65 30.72 -31.18 36.26
CA MET A 65 31.90 -30.57 36.92
C MET A 65 31.84 -29.05 36.97
N LEU A 66 31.09 -28.39 36.11
CA LEU A 66 30.93 -26.92 36.11
C LEU A 66 30.32 -26.35 37.40
N ASN A 67 29.76 -27.20 38.25
CA ASN A 67 29.20 -26.84 39.57
C ASN A 67 30.22 -26.71 40.71
N ALA A 68 31.46 -27.11 40.51
CA ALA A 68 32.44 -27.12 41.56
C ALA A 68 33.60 -26.18 41.22
N LYS A 69 33.96 -25.28 42.08
CA LYS A 69 35.17 -24.45 42.33
C LYS A 69 36.32 -24.43 41.33
N GLU A 70 36.29 -25.17 40.20
CA GLU A 70 37.41 -25.34 39.29
C GLU A 70 37.12 -24.76 37.90
N LEU A 71 36.81 -23.49 37.82
CA LEU A 71 36.94 -22.72 36.60
C LEU A 71 38.43 -22.40 36.38
N LYS A 72 39.20 -23.40 35.93
CA LYS A 72 40.59 -23.19 35.52
C LYS A 72 40.64 -22.27 34.28
N GLU A 73 41.49 -21.25 34.40
CA GLU A 73 41.68 -20.13 33.50
C GLU A 73 42.01 -20.54 32.06
N LEU A 74 41.25 -20.09 31.09
CA LEU A 74 41.66 -20.03 29.70
C LEU A 74 42.51 -18.77 29.51
N LYS A 75 43.79 -18.96 29.15
CA LYS A 75 44.63 -17.86 28.63
C LYS A 75 44.05 -17.43 27.28
N TRP A 76 43.23 -16.45 27.30
CA TRP A 76 42.93 -15.65 26.11
C TRP A 76 44.04 -14.61 25.99
N THR A 77 44.53 -14.40 24.76
CA THR A 77 45.40 -13.26 24.52
C THR A 77 44.47 -12.04 24.55
N VAL A 78 44.55 -11.33 25.65
CA VAL A 78 43.85 -10.07 25.86
C VAL A 78 44.17 -9.08 24.74
N GLU A 79 45.33 -9.23 24.11
CA GLU A 79 45.77 -8.52 22.92
C GLU A 79 44.83 -8.72 21.71
N ASP A 80 44.27 -9.93 21.50
CA ASP A 80 43.31 -10.18 20.45
C ASP A 80 41.98 -9.44 20.70
N TYR A 81 41.55 -9.35 21.97
CA TYR A 81 40.36 -8.55 22.32
C TYR A 81 40.60 -7.07 22.14
N ILE A 82 41.77 -6.56 22.51
CA ILE A 82 42.12 -5.15 22.36
C ILE A 82 42.19 -4.79 20.88
N LYS A 83 42.81 -5.65 20.05
CA LYS A 83 42.90 -5.47 18.60
C LYS A 83 41.52 -5.42 17.98
N TYR A 84 40.66 -6.42 18.25
CA TYR A 84 39.27 -6.46 17.75
C TYR A 84 38.42 -5.30 18.27
N GLY A 85 38.57 -4.92 19.53
CA GLY A 85 37.87 -3.78 20.12
C GLY A 85 38.32 -2.44 19.52
N LYS A 86 39.59 -2.27 19.17
CA LYS A 86 40.09 -1.08 18.47
C LYS A 86 39.67 -1.01 17.02
N GLU A 87 39.66 -2.14 16.32
CA GLU A 87 39.24 -2.23 14.94
C GLU A 87 37.72 -2.02 14.77
N ASN A 88 36.93 -2.33 15.82
CA ASN A 88 35.46 -2.21 15.83
C ASN A 88 34.95 -1.25 16.92
N ALA A 89 35.76 -0.24 17.29
CA ALA A 89 35.51 0.67 18.41
C ALA A 89 34.30 1.61 18.15
N LEU A 90 33.12 1.08 18.33
CA LEU A 90 31.85 1.80 18.23
C LEU A 90 31.49 2.53 19.53
N ASN A 91 32.19 2.21 20.64
CA ASN A 91 31.88 2.72 21.96
C ASN A 91 33.17 2.83 22.82
N LYS A 92 33.48 4.03 23.31
CA LYS A 92 34.65 4.29 24.17
C LYS A 92 34.62 3.52 25.48
N GLN A 93 33.44 3.18 26.00
CA GLN A 93 33.32 2.41 27.25
C GLN A 93 33.75 0.96 27.05
N TRP A 94 33.43 0.37 25.91
CA TRP A 94 33.88 -0.97 25.53
C TRP A 94 35.40 -1.06 25.45
N ILE A 95 36.07 -0.08 24.86
CA ILE A 95 37.53 -0.01 24.82
C ILE A 95 38.10 0.02 26.22
N LYS A 96 37.52 0.83 27.13
CA LYS A 96 37.95 0.94 28.54
C LYS A 96 37.75 -0.38 29.29
N GLU A 97 36.67 -1.09 29.06
CA GLU A 97 36.41 -2.41 29.64
C GLU A 97 37.39 -3.46 29.13
N LEU A 98 37.76 -3.43 27.84
CA LEU A 98 38.81 -4.28 27.26
C LEU A 98 40.19 -3.98 27.84
N GLU A 99 40.55 -2.71 28.00
CA GLU A 99 41.80 -2.30 28.62
C GLU A 99 41.87 -2.71 30.08
N ASN A 100 40.78 -2.59 30.83
CA ASN A 100 40.67 -3.05 32.23
C ASN A 100 40.77 -4.58 32.32
N ALA A 101 40.17 -5.31 31.37
CA ALA A 101 40.28 -6.76 31.30
C ALA A 101 41.72 -7.20 30.99
N SER A 102 42.47 -6.44 30.17
CA SER A 102 43.89 -6.71 29.85
C SER A 102 44.80 -6.55 31.04
N ALA A 103 44.47 -5.67 31.98
CA ALA A 103 45.24 -5.44 33.23
C ALA A 103 45.03 -6.54 34.28
N ARG A 104 44.01 -7.40 34.13
CA ARG A 104 43.75 -8.53 35.03
C ARG A 104 44.44 -9.79 34.49
N PHE A 105 45.50 -10.21 35.11
CA PHE A 105 46.38 -11.34 34.69
C PHE A 105 45.66 -12.70 34.59
N HIS A 106 44.40 -12.82 35.11
CA HIS A 106 43.63 -14.07 35.15
C HIS A 106 42.16 -13.80 34.90
N ILE A 107 41.73 -13.82 33.64
CA ILE A 107 40.30 -13.79 33.30
C ILE A 107 39.72 -15.21 33.45
N SER A 108 38.67 -15.38 34.24
CA SER A 108 37.99 -16.66 34.35
C SER A 108 37.38 -17.08 33.02
N ARG A 109 37.20 -18.40 32.79
CA ARG A 109 36.58 -18.90 31.56
C ARG A 109 35.22 -18.30 31.28
N LEU A 110 34.44 -18.08 32.34
CA LEU A 110 33.13 -17.45 32.24
C LEU A 110 33.23 -15.98 31.86
N GLU A 111 34.15 -15.24 32.46
CA GLU A 111 34.38 -13.84 32.06
C GLU A 111 34.87 -13.73 30.61
N SER A 112 35.75 -14.64 30.19
CA SER A 112 36.19 -14.74 28.79
C SER A 112 34.99 -14.96 27.83
N LEU A 113 34.09 -15.86 28.16
CA LEU A 113 32.89 -16.11 27.35
C LEU A 113 31.93 -14.90 27.34
N LYS A 114 31.77 -14.23 28.47
CA LYS A 114 31.00 -12.97 28.56
C LYS A 114 31.59 -11.88 27.67
N LEU A 115 32.88 -11.67 27.70
CA LEU A 115 33.59 -10.68 26.88
C LEU A 115 33.44 -10.98 25.39
N GLN A 116 33.54 -12.27 24.98
CA GLN A 116 33.30 -12.68 23.59
C GLN A 116 31.87 -12.44 23.16
N THR A 117 30.91 -12.73 24.05
CA THR A 117 29.48 -12.47 23.79
C THR A 117 29.24 -10.99 23.60
N GLN A 118 29.78 -10.17 24.49
CA GLN A 118 29.69 -8.72 24.42
C GLN A 118 30.30 -8.18 23.12
N GLN A 119 31.49 -8.65 22.71
CA GLN A 119 32.12 -8.27 21.46
C GLN A 119 31.20 -8.56 20.24
N SER A 120 30.59 -9.73 20.18
CA SER A 120 29.67 -10.05 19.08
C SER A 120 28.45 -9.11 19.07
N LEU A 121 27.96 -8.71 20.24
CA LEU A 121 26.83 -7.78 20.37
C LEU A 121 27.23 -6.34 20.03
N GLU A 122 28.45 -5.89 20.42
CA GLU A 122 28.94 -4.57 20.00
C GLU A 122 28.99 -4.45 18.47
N VAL A 123 29.50 -5.47 17.79
CA VAL A 123 29.53 -5.51 16.32
C VAL A 123 28.11 -5.55 15.73
N LEU A 124 27.22 -6.37 16.31
CA LEU A 124 25.83 -6.46 15.85
C LEU A 124 25.13 -5.09 15.92
N TYR A 125 25.17 -4.45 17.10
CA TYR A 125 24.45 -3.20 17.33
C TYR A 125 25.09 -2.01 16.61
N GLY A 126 26.41 -2.02 16.39
CA GLY A 126 27.06 -1.06 15.54
C GLY A 126 26.59 -1.15 14.09
N ASN A 127 26.61 -2.35 13.52
CA ASN A 127 26.09 -2.57 12.16
C ASN A 127 24.59 -2.23 12.06
N GLN A 128 23.80 -2.57 13.08
CA GLN A 128 22.39 -2.18 13.12
C GLN A 128 22.21 -0.65 13.10
N LEU A 129 23.00 0.09 13.89
CA LEU A 129 22.96 1.54 13.92
C LEU A 129 23.29 2.14 12.56
N ASP A 130 24.34 1.64 11.90
CA ASP A 130 24.77 2.10 10.57
C ASP A 130 23.67 1.88 9.52
N VAL A 131 23.03 0.70 9.52
CA VAL A 131 21.92 0.40 8.62
C VAL A 131 20.74 1.33 8.88
N VAL A 132 20.36 1.53 10.14
CA VAL A 132 19.23 2.40 10.50
C VAL A 132 19.53 3.85 10.13
N ASP A 133 20.68 4.41 10.54
CA ASP A 133 21.06 5.80 10.24
C ASP A 133 21.06 6.08 8.73
N LYS A 134 21.75 5.23 7.96
CA LYS A 134 21.79 5.34 6.49
C LYS A 134 20.40 5.26 5.87
N THR A 135 19.55 4.38 6.38
CA THR A 135 18.19 4.20 5.85
C THR A 135 17.33 5.42 6.16
N MET A 136 17.37 5.94 7.39
CA MET A 136 16.59 7.13 7.79
C MET A 136 17.00 8.36 7.00
N ARG A 137 18.30 8.60 6.82
CA ARG A 137 18.82 9.68 5.97
C ARG A 137 18.30 9.57 4.54
N ASN A 138 18.32 8.38 3.98
CA ASN A 138 17.85 8.13 2.62
C ASN A 138 16.33 8.31 2.50
N ILE A 139 15.54 7.81 3.46
CA ILE A 139 14.08 7.97 3.49
C ILE A 139 13.72 9.45 3.58
N TYR A 140 14.30 10.18 4.53
CA TYR A 140 14.02 11.61 4.69
C TYR A 140 14.35 12.40 3.42
N SER A 141 15.55 12.23 2.89
CA SER A 141 15.98 12.96 1.68
C SER A 141 15.10 12.65 0.47
N GLU A 142 14.79 11.38 0.24
CA GLU A 142 13.97 10.98 -0.91
C GLU A 142 12.51 11.42 -0.74
N SER A 143 11.93 11.28 0.45
CA SER A 143 10.58 11.75 0.72
C SER A 143 10.47 13.26 0.57
N LEU A 144 11.47 14.04 1.03
CA LEU A 144 11.52 15.49 0.87
C LEU A 144 11.46 15.89 -0.61
N TYR A 145 12.38 15.35 -1.43
CA TYR A 145 12.44 15.70 -2.85
C TYR A 145 11.27 15.17 -3.67
N ARG A 146 10.73 13.99 -3.33
CA ARG A 146 9.51 13.47 -3.98
C ARG A 146 8.29 14.32 -3.64
N THR A 147 8.15 14.75 -2.39
CA THR A 147 7.09 15.68 -1.97
C THR A 147 7.18 16.99 -2.76
N ALA A 148 8.37 17.60 -2.84
CA ALA A 148 8.58 18.79 -3.66
C ALA A 148 8.16 18.57 -5.12
N PHE A 149 8.63 17.49 -5.73
CA PHE A 149 8.32 17.15 -7.12
C PHE A 149 6.83 16.98 -7.35
N GLU A 150 6.13 16.21 -6.52
CA GLU A 150 4.70 15.95 -6.72
C GLU A 150 3.86 17.21 -6.48
N VAL A 151 4.20 18.03 -5.47
CA VAL A 151 3.51 19.30 -5.23
C VAL A 151 3.72 20.26 -6.41
N GLN A 152 4.95 20.45 -6.87
CA GLN A 152 5.24 21.32 -8.02
C GLN A 152 4.55 20.82 -9.30
N LYS A 153 4.59 19.52 -9.55
CA LYS A 153 3.91 18.91 -10.69
C LYS A 153 2.40 19.11 -10.62
N GLY A 154 1.82 18.95 -9.43
CA GLY A 154 0.39 19.14 -9.22
C GLY A 154 -0.07 20.58 -9.49
N PHE A 155 0.71 21.57 -9.10
CA PHE A 155 0.42 22.98 -9.39
C PHE A 155 0.83 23.43 -10.81
N GLY A 156 1.64 22.64 -11.51
CA GLY A 156 2.17 23.00 -12.82
C GLY A 156 3.18 24.15 -12.79
N VAL A 157 3.78 24.43 -11.63
CA VAL A 157 4.77 25.50 -11.42
C VAL A 157 5.96 24.99 -10.61
N GLY A 158 7.16 25.50 -10.92
CA GLY A 158 8.36 25.23 -10.15
C GLY A 158 8.52 26.27 -9.05
N PHE A 159 8.71 25.80 -7.82
CA PHE A 159 9.05 26.63 -6.66
C PHE A 159 10.52 26.47 -6.32
N ALA A 160 11.16 27.56 -5.87
CA ALA A 160 12.48 27.47 -5.27
C ALA A 160 12.35 26.92 -3.83
N PHE A 161 13.18 25.97 -3.48
CA PHE A 161 13.31 25.47 -2.12
C PHE A 161 14.79 25.25 -1.77
N ASP A 162 15.10 25.25 -0.49
CA ASP A 162 16.46 25.09 -0.02
C ASP A 162 16.99 23.68 -0.27
N LYS A 163 18.19 23.59 -0.82
CA LYS A 163 18.87 22.30 -0.99
C LYS A 163 19.16 21.70 0.38
N LEU A 164 18.82 20.42 0.55
CA LEU A 164 19.15 19.65 1.75
C LEU A 164 20.67 19.50 1.86
N ASP A 165 21.25 20.05 2.92
CA ASP A 165 22.65 19.86 3.28
C ASP A 165 22.81 18.83 4.41
N GLU A 166 24.05 18.34 4.61
CA GLU A 166 24.36 17.35 5.65
C GLU A 166 24.14 17.87 7.07
N ASN A 167 24.26 19.18 7.32
CA ASN A 167 24.03 19.74 8.66
C ASN A 167 22.53 19.75 8.99
N ARG A 168 21.69 20.16 8.03
CA ARG A 168 20.23 20.11 8.15
C ARG A 168 19.78 18.66 8.36
N LEU A 169 20.24 17.75 7.50
CA LEU A 169 19.92 16.34 7.58
C LEU A 169 20.31 15.75 8.95
N SER A 170 21.53 15.99 9.41
CA SER A 170 22.01 15.47 10.69
C SER A 170 21.25 16.02 11.89
N LYS A 171 20.79 17.28 11.85
CA LYS A 171 19.94 17.85 12.89
C LYS A 171 18.57 17.15 12.96
N VAL A 172 17.96 16.88 11.80
CA VAL A 172 16.66 16.18 11.74
C VAL A 172 16.80 14.75 12.22
N ILE A 173 17.81 14.01 11.74
CA ILE A 173 18.04 12.61 12.08
C ILE A 173 18.36 12.43 13.58
N GLY A 174 19.11 13.36 14.18
CA GLY A 174 19.47 13.31 15.60
C GLY A 174 18.38 13.76 16.57
N LYS A 175 17.30 14.38 16.08
CA LYS A 175 16.26 14.97 16.93
C LYS A 175 15.33 13.90 17.51
N PRO A 176 15.14 13.82 18.84
CA PRO A 176 14.09 13.01 19.44
C PRO A 176 12.70 13.52 19.01
N TRP A 177 11.81 12.61 18.65
CA TRP A 177 10.45 12.97 18.24
C TRP A 177 9.35 12.36 19.12
N ALA A 178 9.65 11.19 19.70
CA ALA A 178 8.67 10.50 20.54
C ALA A 178 8.58 11.15 21.93
N MET A 179 7.44 10.98 22.60
CA MET A 179 7.12 11.61 23.90
C MET A 179 8.13 11.31 25.02
N ASP A 180 8.89 10.22 24.90
CA ASP A 180 9.93 9.84 25.86
C ASP A 180 11.26 10.60 25.67
N GLY A 181 11.35 11.49 24.68
CA GLY A 181 12.54 12.30 24.41
C GLY A 181 13.77 11.50 23.96
N VAL A 182 13.59 10.25 23.48
CA VAL A 182 14.67 9.35 23.09
C VAL A 182 14.69 9.17 21.58
N ASN A 183 15.84 9.38 20.92
CA ASN A 183 16.02 9.09 19.52
C ASN A 183 16.32 7.60 19.25
N PHE A 184 16.29 7.18 17.99
CA PHE A 184 16.50 5.77 17.61
C PHE A 184 17.89 5.24 18.01
N SER A 185 18.94 6.07 17.93
CA SER A 185 20.30 5.67 18.32
C SER A 185 20.35 5.28 19.79
N ASN A 186 19.81 6.12 20.67
CA ASN A 186 19.74 5.84 22.10
C ASN A 186 18.89 4.60 22.40
N ARG A 187 17.80 4.36 21.65
CA ARG A 187 16.98 3.13 21.77
C ARG A 187 17.79 1.89 21.39
N ILE A 188 18.58 1.96 20.32
CA ILE A 188 19.46 0.87 19.87
C ILE A 188 20.47 0.55 20.98
N TRP A 189 21.14 1.55 21.56
CA TRP A 189 22.12 1.35 22.63
C TRP A 189 21.47 0.80 23.91
N LYS A 190 20.30 1.28 24.29
CA LYS A 190 19.54 0.74 25.44
C LYS A 190 19.14 -0.73 25.22
N ASN A 191 18.70 -1.09 24.02
CA ASN A 191 18.38 -2.48 23.67
C ASN A 191 19.64 -3.36 23.71
N LYS A 192 20.80 -2.85 23.28
CA LYS A 192 22.11 -3.53 23.41
C LYS A 192 22.41 -3.86 24.86
N GLU A 193 22.38 -2.87 25.74
CA GLU A 193 22.68 -3.06 27.17
C GLU A 193 21.74 -4.10 27.82
N LYS A 194 20.45 -4.00 27.50
CA LYS A 194 19.46 -4.98 27.95
C LYS A 194 19.83 -6.40 27.49
N LEU A 195 20.11 -6.58 26.21
CA LEU A 195 20.45 -7.90 25.65
C LEU A 195 21.76 -8.45 26.23
N ILE A 196 22.81 -7.62 26.37
CA ILE A 196 24.07 -8.02 27.01
C ILE A 196 23.80 -8.57 28.42
N ASN A 197 23.08 -7.82 29.24
CA ASN A 197 22.77 -8.21 30.62
C ASN A 197 21.96 -9.52 30.67
N GLU A 198 20.98 -9.65 29.79
CA GLU A 198 20.17 -10.87 29.70
C GLU A 198 20.98 -12.09 29.26
N LEU A 199 21.87 -11.95 28.27
CA LEU A 199 22.72 -13.05 27.80
C LEU A 199 23.78 -13.40 28.85
N HIS A 200 24.41 -12.43 29.49
CA HIS A 200 25.35 -12.67 30.60
C HIS A 200 24.66 -13.43 31.75
N GLY A 201 23.46 -12.99 32.15
CA GLY A 201 22.67 -13.68 33.17
C GLY A 201 22.30 -15.11 32.79
N THR A 202 21.96 -15.33 31.51
CA THR A 202 21.67 -16.66 30.98
C THR A 202 22.89 -17.57 31.00
N LEU A 203 24.05 -17.09 30.56
CA LEU A 203 25.31 -17.85 30.58
C LEU A 203 25.71 -18.23 32.01
N VAL A 204 25.71 -17.25 32.93
CA VAL A 204 26.02 -17.51 34.34
C VAL A 204 25.12 -18.58 34.94
N ARG A 205 23.81 -18.44 34.81
CA ARG A 205 22.84 -19.36 35.37
C ARG A 205 22.98 -20.78 34.78
N ASN A 206 23.10 -20.91 33.46
CA ASN A 206 23.20 -22.21 32.82
C ASN A 206 24.54 -22.91 33.12
N ILE A 207 25.65 -22.16 33.20
CA ILE A 207 26.97 -22.70 33.53
C ILE A 207 27.00 -23.15 35.00
N ILE A 208 26.55 -22.31 35.95
CA ILE A 208 26.56 -22.63 37.40
C ILE A 208 25.64 -23.81 37.68
N SER A 209 24.48 -23.91 37.00
CA SER A 209 23.53 -25.03 37.19
C SER A 209 23.96 -26.32 36.47
N GLY A 210 25.05 -26.31 35.71
CA GLY A 210 25.47 -27.47 34.91
C GLY A 210 24.46 -27.86 33.82
N SER A 211 23.72 -26.86 33.29
CA SER A 211 22.70 -27.09 32.29
C SER A 211 23.32 -27.53 30.95
N ASP A 212 22.52 -28.27 30.14
CA ASP A 212 22.91 -28.63 28.79
C ASP A 212 23.22 -27.40 27.95
N PRO A 213 24.35 -27.34 27.21
CA PRO A 213 24.66 -26.28 26.26
C PRO A 213 23.51 -25.96 25.30
N ALA A 214 22.81 -26.99 24.82
CA ALA A 214 21.67 -26.83 23.95
C ALA A 214 20.54 -25.99 24.60
N LYS A 215 20.35 -26.11 25.91
CA LYS A 215 19.38 -25.29 26.66
C LYS A 215 19.81 -23.83 26.71
N ALA A 216 21.10 -23.58 27.00
CA ALA A 216 21.65 -22.23 27.03
C ALA A 216 21.56 -21.57 25.63
N ILE A 217 21.89 -22.30 24.57
CA ILE A 217 21.78 -21.84 23.17
C ILE A 217 20.34 -21.48 22.85
N LYS A 218 19.37 -22.32 23.18
CA LYS A 218 17.96 -22.05 22.91
C LYS A 218 17.42 -20.83 23.69
N GLU A 219 17.85 -20.64 24.93
CA GLU A 219 17.48 -19.45 25.71
C GLU A 219 18.09 -18.17 25.09
N ILE A 220 19.33 -18.22 24.60
CA ILE A 220 19.99 -17.12 23.91
C ILE A 220 19.29 -16.81 22.59
N GLU A 221 18.97 -17.84 21.79
CA GLU A 221 18.19 -17.72 20.55
C GLU A 221 16.88 -16.98 20.79
N ASN A 222 16.10 -17.36 21.79
CA ASN A 222 14.85 -16.70 22.13
C ASN A 222 15.05 -15.20 22.45
N LYS A 223 16.09 -14.85 23.21
CA LYS A 223 16.40 -13.46 23.54
C LYS A 223 16.87 -12.65 22.32
N MET A 224 17.66 -13.26 21.46
CA MET A 224 18.08 -12.67 20.18
C MET A 224 16.86 -12.42 19.27
N ASN A 225 15.91 -13.34 19.20
CA ASN A 225 14.68 -13.20 18.43
C ASN A 225 13.79 -12.07 18.95
N VAL A 226 13.66 -11.91 20.27
CA VAL A 226 12.94 -10.77 20.88
C VAL A 226 13.61 -9.45 20.52
N SER A 227 14.95 -9.38 20.60
CA SER A 227 15.71 -8.19 20.24
C SER A 227 15.62 -7.86 18.75
N ARG A 228 15.69 -8.86 17.88
CA ARG A 228 15.47 -8.72 16.44
C ARG A 228 14.09 -8.15 16.12
N SER A 229 13.04 -8.66 16.75
CA SER A 229 11.68 -8.15 16.59
C SER A 229 11.54 -6.69 17.07
N ALA A 230 12.24 -6.33 18.14
CA ALA A 230 12.29 -4.93 18.60
C ALA A 230 13.00 -4.02 17.60
N ALA A 231 14.09 -4.50 16.97
CA ALA A 231 14.79 -3.78 15.91
C ALA A 231 13.87 -3.58 14.67
N GLY A 232 13.08 -4.58 14.31
CA GLY A 232 12.09 -4.48 13.23
C GLY A 232 11.03 -3.42 13.50
N ARG A 233 10.44 -3.44 14.69
CA ARG A 233 9.47 -2.40 15.09
C ARG A 233 10.10 -1.00 15.06
N LEU A 234 11.32 -0.88 15.55
CA LEU A 234 12.04 0.40 15.56
C LEU A 234 12.21 0.94 14.14
N ILE A 235 12.81 0.16 13.24
CA ILE A 235 13.11 0.64 11.88
C ILE A 235 11.85 0.99 11.09
N MET A 236 10.77 0.22 11.24
CA MET A 236 9.51 0.49 10.54
C MET A 236 8.82 1.75 11.08
N THR A 237 8.86 1.98 12.39
CA THR A 237 8.27 3.17 13.02
C THR A 237 9.07 4.43 12.67
N GLU A 238 10.39 4.37 12.73
CA GLU A 238 11.27 5.48 12.34
C GLU A 238 11.16 5.78 10.84
N SER A 239 10.99 4.76 9.98
CA SER A 239 10.75 4.96 8.54
C SER A 239 9.49 5.78 8.27
N ALA A 240 8.40 5.47 8.96
CA ALA A 240 7.15 6.23 8.87
C ALA A 240 7.33 7.67 9.40
N TYR A 241 8.04 7.84 10.51
CA TYR A 241 8.32 9.16 11.07
C TYR A 241 9.16 10.03 10.13
N PHE A 242 10.29 9.52 9.61
CA PHE A 242 11.16 10.32 8.75
C PHE A 242 10.54 10.62 7.38
N SER A 243 9.65 9.77 6.88
CA SER A 243 8.83 10.08 5.71
C SER A 243 7.83 11.19 6.01
N SER A 244 7.13 11.11 7.14
CA SER A 244 6.12 12.09 7.58
C SER A 244 6.74 13.47 7.85
N VAL A 245 7.86 13.54 8.56
CA VAL A 245 8.52 14.82 8.84
C VAL A 245 9.14 15.46 7.59
N ALA A 246 9.60 14.64 6.64
CA ALA A 246 10.06 15.15 5.35
C ALA A 246 8.91 15.81 4.55
N GLN A 247 7.72 15.21 4.57
CA GLN A 247 6.51 15.81 3.99
C GLN A 247 6.17 17.12 4.69
N LYS A 248 6.14 17.12 6.03
CA LYS A 248 5.92 18.33 6.83
C LYS A 248 6.86 19.47 6.46
N ASP A 249 8.17 19.17 6.42
CA ASP A 249 9.18 20.18 6.15
C ASP A 249 9.00 20.77 4.74
N MET A 250 8.67 19.93 3.75
CA MET A 250 8.41 20.39 2.40
C MET A 250 7.07 21.13 2.29
N PHE A 251 6.02 20.70 2.96
CA PHE A 251 4.75 21.43 3.00
C PHE A 251 4.92 22.84 3.58
N ASN A 252 5.72 22.98 4.63
CA ASN A 252 6.06 24.29 5.18
C ASN A 252 6.88 25.16 4.21
N GLU A 253 7.82 24.57 3.45
CA GLU A 253 8.61 25.31 2.45
C GLU A 253 7.77 25.76 1.23
N LEU A 254 6.67 25.06 0.96
CA LEU A 254 5.75 25.32 -0.13
C LEU A 254 4.46 26.04 0.32
N ASP A 255 4.45 26.59 1.53
CA ASP A 255 3.34 27.37 2.11
C ASP A 255 1.99 26.63 2.07
N VAL A 256 2.00 25.29 2.27
CA VAL A 256 0.78 24.51 2.44
C VAL A 256 0.19 24.80 3.82
N GLU A 257 -1.05 25.27 3.87
CA GLU A 257 -1.70 25.68 5.11
C GLU A 257 -2.35 24.54 5.89
N LYS A 258 -2.89 23.54 5.18
CA LYS A 258 -3.63 22.40 5.75
C LYS A 258 -3.17 21.08 5.15
N TYR A 259 -3.34 20.03 5.91
CA TYR A 259 -3.11 18.65 5.45
C TYR A 259 -4.24 17.72 5.86
N GLN A 260 -4.41 16.66 5.08
CA GLN A 260 -5.39 15.61 5.37
C GLN A 260 -4.64 14.30 5.68
N ILE A 261 -5.18 13.54 6.63
CA ILE A 261 -4.69 12.21 6.96
C ILE A 261 -5.23 11.20 5.95
N VAL A 262 -4.35 10.34 5.45
CA VAL A 262 -4.70 9.25 4.52
C VAL A 262 -4.19 7.94 5.10
N ALA A 263 -5.08 7.12 5.65
CA ALA A 263 -4.74 5.79 6.12
C ALA A 263 -4.66 4.80 4.95
N THR A 264 -3.80 3.77 5.08
CA THR A 264 -3.82 2.64 4.15
C THR A 264 -5.06 1.80 4.43
N LEU A 265 -5.91 1.60 3.43
CA LEU A 265 -7.12 0.79 3.55
C LEU A 265 -6.80 -0.69 3.33
N ASP A 266 -6.61 -1.44 4.40
CA ASP A 266 -6.48 -2.90 4.39
C ASP A 266 -6.87 -3.50 5.76
N ASN A 267 -6.86 -4.83 5.86
CA ASN A 267 -7.23 -5.56 7.08
C ASN A 267 -6.23 -5.39 8.26
N ARG A 268 -5.11 -4.68 8.05
CA ARG A 268 -4.10 -4.37 9.07
C ARG A 268 -4.14 -2.93 9.54
N THR A 269 -5.08 -2.14 9.05
CA THR A 269 -5.25 -0.76 9.48
C THR A 269 -5.70 -0.74 10.95
N SER A 270 -4.97 0.00 11.78
CA SER A 270 -5.29 0.12 13.20
C SER A 270 -6.50 1.00 13.43
N GLU A 271 -7.18 0.82 14.57
CA GLU A 271 -8.33 1.61 14.99
C GLU A 271 -8.01 3.12 14.98
N ILE A 272 -6.88 3.51 15.57
CA ILE A 272 -6.46 4.92 15.59
C ILE A 272 -6.25 5.51 14.19
N CYS A 273 -5.68 4.74 13.25
CA CYS A 273 -5.52 5.22 11.87
C CYS A 273 -6.86 5.32 11.15
N SER A 274 -7.79 4.40 11.41
CA SER A 274 -9.13 4.43 10.82
C SER A 274 -9.97 5.60 11.30
N GLU A 275 -9.86 5.95 12.58
CA GLU A 275 -10.56 7.10 13.18
C GLU A 275 -10.03 8.45 12.69
N LEU A 276 -8.74 8.51 12.33
CA LEU A 276 -8.09 9.73 11.83
C LEU A 276 -8.16 9.86 10.32
N ASP A 277 -8.53 8.80 9.61
CA ASP A 277 -8.61 8.80 8.15
C ASP A 277 -9.56 9.88 7.63
N GLY A 278 -9.11 10.64 6.64
CA GLY A 278 -9.88 11.74 6.05
C GLY A 278 -9.90 13.04 6.88
N LYS A 279 -9.43 13.05 8.14
CA LYS A 279 -9.42 14.28 8.96
C LYS A 279 -8.40 15.28 8.42
N VAL A 280 -8.82 16.55 8.45
CA VAL A 280 -8.02 17.70 8.02
C VAL A 280 -7.54 18.47 9.24
N PHE A 281 -6.27 18.90 9.22
CA PHE A 281 -5.64 19.69 10.26
C PHE A 281 -4.86 20.87 9.66
N ASP A 282 -4.69 21.94 10.43
CA ASP A 282 -3.78 23.03 10.06
C ASP A 282 -2.32 22.60 10.22
N MET A 283 -1.42 23.08 9.36
CA MET A 283 0.01 22.77 9.44
C MET A 283 0.67 23.18 10.76
N LYS A 284 0.16 24.23 11.42
CA LYS A 284 0.63 24.65 12.77
C LYS A 284 0.42 23.57 13.84
N ASP A 285 -0.57 22.69 13.66
CA ASP A 285 -0.95 21.63 14.61
C ASP A 285 -0.32 20.28 14.24
N TYR A 286 0.65 20.27 13.30
CA TYR A 286 1.31 19.05 12.86
C TYR A 286 2.23 18.49 13.95
N GLU A 287 1.76 17.47 14.66
CA GLU A 287 2.48 16.79 15.74
C GLU A 287 2.48 15.27 15.51
N ALA A 288 3.68 14.69 15.33
CA ALA A 288 3.83 13.26 15.12
C ALA A 288 3.35 12.45 16.33
N GLY A 289 2.50 11.46 16.09
CA GLY A 289 1.88 10.63 17.13
C GLY A 289 0.56 11.17 17.67
N VAL A 290 0.17 12.41 17.32
CA VAL A 290 -1.05 13.06 17.78
C VAL A 290 -1.97 13.44 16.61
N THR A 291 -1.53 14.37 15.77
CA THR A 291 -2.26 14.84 14.58
C THR A 291 -1.63 14.39 13.28
N ALA A 292 -0.43 13.79 13.32
CA ALA A 292 0.31 13.31 12.16
C ALA A 292 0.98 11.96 12.42
N PRO A 293 1.19 11.13 11.39
CA PRO A 293 1.85 9.84 11.55
C PRO A 293 3.33 9.97 11.97
N PRO A 294 3.90 8.92 12.62
CA PRO A 294 3.29 7.63 12.92
C PRO A 294 2.46 7.65 14.20
N PHE A 295 1.23 7.13 14.17
CA PHE A 295 0.35 7.06 15.33
C PHE A 295 0.61 5.84 16.23
N HIS A 296 1.24 4.82 15.69
CA HIS A 296 1.56 3.55 16.37
C HIS A 296 2.79 2.89 15.70
N PRO A 297 3.39 1.87 16.33
CA PRO A 297 4.46 1.10 15.69
C PRO A 297 4.02 0.48 14.37
N ASN A 298 4.90 0.51 13.36
CA ASN A 298 4.64 0.05 11.99
C ASN A 298 3.49 0.79 11.26
N CYS A 299 3.25 2.05 11.59
CA CYS A 299 2.24 2.87 10.94
C CYS A 299 2.53 3.02 9.44
N ARG A 300 1.47 2.94 8.61
CA ARG A 300 1.52 3.11 7.14
C ARG A 300 0.60 4.24 6.65
N THR A 301 0.18 5.09 7.57
CA THR A 301 -0.61 6.29 7.30
C THR A 301 0.31 7.39 6.78
N THR A 302 -0.15 8.17 5.83
CA THR A 302 0.53 9.34 5.27
C THR A 302 -0.32 10.60 5.40
N THR A 303 0.24 11.74 5.01
CA THR A 303 -0.47 13.01 4.90
C THR A 303 -0.45 13.49 3.46
N ILE A 304 -1.47 14.23 3.07
CA ILE A 304 -1.53 14.92 1.77
C ILE A 304 -1.79 16.41 2.00
N PRO A 305 -1.35 17.29 1.10
CA PRO A 305 -1.74 18.70 1.20
C PRO A 305 -3.24 18.82 0.99
N TYR A 306 -3.91 19.72 1.71
CA TYR A 306 -5.34 19.95 1.60
C TYR A 306 -5.62 21.42 1.25
N PHE A 307 -6.56 21.65 0.34
CA PHE A 307 -6.96 22.97 -0.13
C PHE A 307 -8.49 23.06 -0.12
N ASP A 308 -9.02 24.14 0.45
CA ASP A 308 -10.48 24.28 0.69
C ASP A 308 -11.33 24.34 -0.60
N ASP A 309 -10.72 24.67 -1.75
CA ASP A 309 -11.40 24.88 -3.04
C ASP A 309 -11.61 23.58 -3.86
N TRP A 310 -11.38 22.41 -3.28
CA TRP A 310 -11.45 21.13 -4.03
C TRP A 310 -12.87 20.73 -4.43
N GLU A 311 -13.87 21.13 -3.67
CA GLU A 311 -15.28 20.79 -3.91
C GLU A 311 -15.85 21.43 -5.18
N GLU A 312 -15.30 22.56 -5.63
CA GLU A 312 -15.77 23.27 -6.83
C GLU A 312 -15.35 22.62 -8.16
N LEU A 313 -14.45 21.65 -8.15
CA LEU A 313 -13.82 21.12 -9.37
C LEU A 313 -14.47 19.84 -9.94
N GLY A 314 -15.50 19.31 -9.33
CA GLY A 314 -16.45 18.33 -9.92
C GLY A 314 -15.83 17.02 -10.42
N VAL A 315 -14.77 16.52 -9.80
CA VAL A 315 -14.16 15.22 -10.16
C VAL A 315 -14.35 14.28 -8.98
N ASP A 316 -14.99 13.11 -9.21
CA ASP A 316 -15.07 12.03 -8.22
C ASP A 316 -13.66 11.46 -7.98
N PRO A 317 -13.07 11.70 -6.82
CA PRO A 317 -11.72 11.23 -6.53
C PRO A 317 -11.74 9.77 -6.09
N GLU A 318 -10.69 9.03 -6.46
CA GLU A 318 -10.45 7.66 -6.02
C GLU A 318 -9.24 7.60 -5.10
N ARG A 319 -9.22 6.66 -4.16
CA ARG A 319 -8.07 6.37 -3.30
C ARG A 319 -7.65 4.90 -3.40
N ILE A 320 -6.37 4.64 -3.11
CA ILE A 320 -5.81 3.29 -3.14
C ILE A 320 -6.17 2.53 -1.85
N ALA A 321 -6.72 1.34 -2.03
CA ALA A 321 -6.83 0.30 -1.00
C ALA A 321 -5.95 -0.90 -1.37
N LYS A 322 -5.68 -1.79 -0.43
CA LYS A 322 -4.87 -3.01 -0.65
C LYS A 322 -5.66 -4.25 -0.31
N ASP A 323 -5.55 -5.27 -1.17
CA ASP A 323 -6.08 -6.60 -0.91
C ASP A 323 -5.22 -7.37 0.12
N GLU A 324 -5.64 -8.59 0.49
CA GLU A 324 -4.91 -9.46 1.44
C GLU A 324 -3.50 -9.85 0.96
N LYS A 325 -3.26 -9.79 -0.36
CA LYS A 325 -1.97 -10.08 -0.98
C LYS A 325 -1.08 -8.84 -1.11
N GLY A 326 -1.60 -7.65 -0.74
CA GLY A 326 -0.91 -6.37 -0.84
C GLY A 326 -1.00 -5.72 -2.22
N ASN A 327 -1.83 -6.21 -3.16
CA ASN A 327 -2.06 -5.55 -4.44
C ASN A 327 -2.95 -4.33 -4.26
N ASN A 328 -2.67 -3.29 -5.03
CA ASN A 328 -3.46 -2.06 -5.01
C ASN A 328 -4.77 -2.22 -5.80
N TYR A 329 -5.85 -1.64 -5.28
CA TYR A 329 -7.10 -1.38 -6.00
C TYR A 329 -7.67 -0.02 -5.57
N TYR A 330 -8.59 0.54 -6.40
CA TYR A 330 -9.13 1.87 -6.18
C TYR A 330 -10.51 1.82 -5.54
N VAL A 331 -10.79 2.75 -4.65
CA VAL A 331 -12.08 2.97 -4.00
C VAL A 331 -12.38 4.48 -4.03
N PRO A 332 -13.65 4.93 -3.86
CA PRO A 332 -13.96 6.35 -3.73
C PRO A 332 -13.09 7.04 -2.66
N ALA A 333 -12.63 8.25 -2.94
CA ALA A 333 -11.72 8.96 -2.02
C ALA A 333 -12.38 9.35 -0.70
N ASP A 334 -13.69 9.58 -0.71
CA ASP A 334 -14.51 9.87 0.47
C ASP A 334 -14.87 8.63 1.29
N MET A 335 -14.58 7.42 0.78
CA MET A 335 -14.83 6.17 1.49
C MET A 335 -14.02 6.11 2.78
N THR A 336 -14.69 6.11 3.92
CA THR A 336 -14.05 5.94 5.23
C THR A 336 -13.57 4.50 5.43
N TYR A 337 -12.65 4.31 6.40
CA TYR A 337 -12.21 2.96 6.77
C TYR A 337 -13.36 2.06 7.22
N GLU A 338 -14.34 2.58 7.97
CA GLU A 338 -15.49 1.81 8.42
C GLU A 338 -16.36 1.33 7.26
N GLU A 339 -16.61 2.19 6.26
CA GLU A 339 -17.33 1.82 5.05
C GLU A 339 -16.56 0.78 4.25
N TRP A 340 -15.25 0.99 4.08
CA TRP A 340 -14.38 0.03 3.42
C TRP A 340 -14.38 -1.32 4.16
N LYS A 341 -14.21 -1.33 5.48
CA LYS A 341 -14.21 -2.53 6.30
C LYS A 341 -15.54 -3.28 6.18
N LYS A 342 -16.64 -2.57 6.31
CA LYS A 342 -17.98 -3.14 6.15
C LYS A 342 -18.17 -3.75 4.76
N GLN A 343 -17.69 -3.07 3.72
CA GLN A 343 -17.89 -3.48 2.32
C GLN A 343 -16.94 -4.61 1.88
N PHE A 344 -15.69 -4.62 2.34
CA PHE A 344 -14.66 -5.52 1.82
C PHE A 344 -14.17 -6.58 2.82
N VAL A 345 -14.43 -6.41 4.12
CA VAL A 345 -13.99 -7.32 5.18
C VAL A 345 -15.15 -8.03 5.86
N GLU A 346 -16.20 -7.32 6.28
CA GLU A 346 -17.29 -7.89 7.07
C GLU A 346 -18.30 -8.68 6.24
N ILE A 347 -18.42 -8.38 4.94
CA ILE A 347 -19.29 -9.16 4.02
C ILE A 347 -18.78 -10.60 3.80
N GLN A 348 -17.53 -10.89 4.13
CA GLN A 348 -16.96 -12.24 4.02
C GLN A 348 -17.57 -13.25 5.01
N GLY A 349 -18.32 -12.82 6.01
CA GLY A 349 -18.72 -13.67 7.15
C GLY A 349 -20.14 -14.24 7.15
N THR A 350 -21.07 -13.81 6.27
CA THR A 350 -22.51 -14.11 6.52
C THR A 350 -23.36 -14.53 5.32
N ASN A 351 -22.82 -14.77 4.12
CA ASN A 351 -23.73 -15.09 2.99
C ASN A 351 -23.54 -16.50 2.42
N ALA A 352 -24.49 -17.36 2.76
CA ALA A 352 -24.72 -18.66 2.12
C ALA A 352 -25.05 -18.59 0.60
N ASP A 353 -25.26 -17.37 0.07
CA ASP A 353 -25.77 -17.13 -1.29
C ASP A 353 -24.68 -16.89 -2.35
N PHE A 354 -23.41 -16.82 -1.97
CA PHE A 354 -22.30 -16.59 -2.89
C PHE A 354 -21.44 -17.83 -3.12
N MET A 355 -20.89 -17.97 -4.32
CA MET A 355 -20.01 -19.08 -4.69
C MET A 355 -18.53 -18.64 -4.68
N GLY A 356 -17.70 -19.37 -3.95
CA GLY A 356 -16.24 -19.33 -4.07
C GLY A 356 -15.55 -18.04 -3.57
N HIS A 357 -14.32 -17.85 -4.04
CA HIS A 357 -13.54 -16.64 -3.76
C HIS A 357 -13.95 -15.50 -4.69
N PRO A 358 -13.94 -14.24 -4.22
CA PRO A 358 -14.30 -13.10 -5.06
C PRO A 358 -13.31 -12.93 -6.22
N LYS A 359 -13.84 -12.53 -7.37
CA LYS A 359 -13.06 -12.13 -8.54
C LYS A 359 -12.84 -10.63 -8.54
N MET A 360 -11.69 -10.20 -9.07
CA MET A 360 -11.38 -8.80 -9.32
C MET A 360 -11.73 -8.47 -10.76
N PHE A 361 -12.57 -7.48 -10.94
CA PHE A 361 -12.96 -6.93 -12.24
C PHE A 361 -12.34 -5.54 -12.37
N LYS A 362 -11.66 -5.29 -13.50
CA LYS A 362 -11.02 -4.00 -13.79
C LYS A 362 -11.75 -3.37 -14.98
N GLY A 363 -12.28 -2.19 -14.81
CA GLY A 363 -12.71 -1.33 -15.91
C GLY A 363 -11.64 -0.25 -16.17
N GLU A 364 -11.85 0.59 -17.16
CA GLU A 364 -10.89 1.63 -17.57
C GLU A 364 -10.52 2.59 -16.41
N LYS A 365 -11.45 2.84 -15.50
CA LYS A 365 -11.31 3.81 -14.40
C LYS A 365 -11.59 3.26 -13.00
N PHE A 366 -11.90 1.98 -12.86
CA PHE A 366 -12.26 1.40 -11.57
C PHE A 366 -11.87 -0.07 -11.47
N SER A 367 -11.78 -0.57 -10.23
CA SER A 367 -11.52 -1.97 -9.93
C SER A 367 -12.51 -2.45 -8.89
N ILE A 368 -13.22 -3.51 -9.19
CA ILE A 368 -14.34 -4.03 -8.40
C ILE A 368 -14.06 -5.46 -7.96
N LYS A 369 -14.13 -5.71 -6.65
CA LYS A 369 -14.10 -7.05 -6.08
C LYS A 369 -15.54 -7.53 -5.89
N ALA A 370 -15.96 -8.57 -6.62
CA ALA A 370 -17.32 -9.07 -6.57
C ALA A 370 -17.36 -10.60 -6.48
N TYR A 371 -18.45 -11.11 -5.92
CA TYR A 371 -18.71 -12.54 -5.71
C TYR A 371 -19.72 -13.03 -6.72
N GLU A 372 -19.52 -14.23 -7.26
CA GLU A 372 -20.48 -14.84 -8.17
C GLU A 372 -21.77 -15.21 -7.43
N VAL A 373 -22.89 -14.87 -8.02
CA VAL A 373 -24.22 -15.16 -7.47
C VAL A 373 -24.59 -16.61 -7.79
N LYS A 374 -24.89 -17.43 -6.77
CA LYS A 374 -25.16 -18.87 -6.93
C LYS A 374 -26.26 -19.21 -7.94
N GLU A 375 -27.30 -18.40 -7.99
CA GLU A 375 -28.48 -18.65 -8.81
C GLU A 375 -28.38 -18.01 -10.21
N LEU A 376 -27.33 -17.24 -10.50
CA LEU A 376 -27.15 -16.48 -11.72
C LEU A 376 -25.70 -16.61 -12.22
N ALA A 377 -25.41 -17.70 -12.94
CA ALA A 377 -24.08 -17.93 -13.49
C ALA A 377 -23.61 -16.74 -14.35
N GLY A 378 -22.36 -16.31 -14.12
CA GLY A 378 -21.75 -15.17 -14.78
C GLY A 378 -22.25 -13.80 -14.28
N VAL A 379 -23.02 -13.74 -13.21
CA VAL A 379 -23.39 -12.49 -12.54
C VAL A 379 -22.63 -12.38 -11.22
N PHE A 380 -21.99 -11.23 -11.01
CA PHE A 380 -21.16 -10.96 -9.85
C PHE A 380 -21.69 -9.72 -9.12
N THR A 381 -21.64 -9.71 -7.80
CA THR A 381 -22.06 -8.56 -7.00
C THR A 381 -21.07 -8.22 -5.89
N GLN A 382 -20.94 -6.93 -5.59
CA GLN A 382 -20.15 -6.44 -4.47
C GLN A 382 -20.91 -6.55 -3.13
N THR A 383 -22.24 -6.47 -3.18
CA THR A 383 -23.09 -6.35 -1.99
C THR A 383 -24.30 -7.27 -2.10
N ASN A 384 -24.94 -7.53 -0.95
CA ASN A 384 -26.25 -8.17 -0.88
C ASN A 384 -27.31 -7.19 -0.36
N SER A 385 -27.20 -5.91 -0.75
CA SER A 385 -28.17 -4.88 -0.40
C SER A 385 -29.54 -5.18 -1.03
N SER A 386 -30.61 -4.54 -0.53
CA SER A 386 -31.95 -4.64 -1.14
C SER A 386 -31.95 -4.14 -2.57
N GLU A 387 -31.12 -3.14 -2.87
CA GLU A 387 -30.91 -2.57 -4.20
C GLU A 387 -30.23 -3.57 -5.13
N ALA A 388 -29.16 -4.21 -4.65
CA ALA A 388 -28.47 -5.25 -5.41
C ALA A 388 -29.39 -6.45 -5.72
N GLN A 389 -30.24 -6.87 -4.77
CA GLN A 389 -31.21 -7.95 -4.98
C GLN A 389 -32.24 -7.60 -6.07
N LYS A 390 -32.80 -6.37 -6.05
CA LYS A 390 -33.68 -5.89 -7.11
C LYS A 390 -32.97 -5.86 -8.47
N THR A 391 -31.72 -5.43 -8.47
CA THR A 391 -30.90 -5.41 -9.68
C THR A 391 -30.58 -6.82 -10.19
N MET A 392 -30.37 -7.82 -9.33
CA MET A 392 -30.22 -9.22 -9.73
C MET A 392 -31.49 -9.76 -10.38
N GLU A 393 -32.68 -9.48 -9.84
CA GLU A 393 -33.95 -9.87 -10.44
C GLU A 393 -34.15 -9.19 -11.79
N PHE A 394 -33.85 -7.92 -11.91
CA PHE A 394 -33.90 -7.17 -13.16
C PHE A 394 -32.93 -7.76 -14.21
N ILE A 395 -31.69 -8.09 -13.86
CA ILE A 395 -30.71 -8.75 -14.74
C ILE A 395 -31.24 -10.11 -15.19
N LYS A 396 -31.91 -10.88 -14.32
CA LYS A 396 -32.53 -12.15 -14.67
C LYS A 396 -33.62 -11.98 -15.72
N ASP A 397 -34.46 -10.96 -15.59
CA ASP A 397 -35.47 -10.60 -16.58
C ASP A 397 -34.84 -10.18 -17.91
N MET A 398 -33.82 -9.33 -17.90
CA MET A 398 -33.10 -8.86 -19.09
C MET A 398 -32.39 -10.00 -19.83
N LYS A 399 -31.80 -10.96 -19.10
CA LYS A 399 -31.24 -12.19 -19.70
C LYS A 399 -32.34 -13.04 -20.34
N SER A 400 -33.50 -13.19 -19.68
CA SER A 400 -34.63 -13.95 -20.22
C SER A 400 -35.25 -13.33 -21.48
N LYS A 401 -35.22 -12.01 -21.61
CA LYS A 401 -35.65 -11.25 -22.79
C LYS A 401 -34.60 -11.22 -23.91
N GLY A 402 -33.40 -11.77 -23.67
CA GLY A 402 -32.31 -11.74 -24.64
C GLY A 402 -31.65 -10.36 -24.80
N VAL A 403 -31.87 -9.42 -23.87
CA VAL A 403 -31.20 -8.10 -23.88
C VAL A 403 -29.72 -8.26 -23.49
N LEU A 404 -29.43 -8.98 -22.42
CA LEU A 404 -28.07 -9.27 -21.96
C LEU A 404 -27.64 -10.67 -22.43
N HIS A 405 -26.86 -10.73 -23.50
CA HIS A 405 -26.40 -11.98 -24.13
C HIS A 405 -24.89 -11.92 -24.50
N ASP A 406 -24.26 -13.08 -24.63
CA ASP A 406 -22.88 -13.25 -25.10
C ASP A 406 -21.86 -12.38 -24.33
N LEU A 407 -22.01 -12.30 -23.00
CA LEU A 407 -21.14 -11.60 -22.08
C LEU A 407 -20.32 -12.59 -21.24
N ASP A 408 -19.05 -12.29 -21.00
CA ASP A 408 -18.20 -13.07 -20.09
C ASP A 408 -18.56 -12.84 -18.62
N GLY A 409 -19.24 -11.73 -18.32
CA GLY A 409 -19.80 -11.47 -17.00
C GLY A 409 -20.59 -10.17 -16.90
N ILE A 410 -21.41 -10.12 -15.85
CA ILE A 410 -22.18 -8.94 -15.46
C ILE A 410 -21.81 -8.63 -14.01
N VAL A 411 -21.40 -7.42 -13.73
CA VAL A 411 -20.91 -7.01 -12.42
C VAL A 411 -21.80 -5.93 -11.82
N ILE A 412 -22.50 -6.25 -10.74
CA ILE A 412 -23.30 -5.28 -9.96
C ILE A 412 -22.36 -4.54 -9.02
N ALA A 413 -22.26 -3.24 -9.20
CA ALA A 413 -21.36 -2.36 -8.44
C ALA A 413 -22.14 -1.35 -7.59
N LYS A 414 -21.71 -1.14 -6.36
CA LYS A 414 -22.32 -0.18 -5.43
C LYS A 414 -22.10 1.26 -5.86
N ASN A 415 -20.88 1.58 -6.29
CA ASN A 415 -20.44 2.94 -6.59
C ASN A 415 -19.87 3.02 -8.02
N LEU A 416 -20.63 2.57 -9.00
CA LEU A 416 -20.25 2.73 -10.40
C LEU A 416 -20.39 4.21 -10.79
N PRO A 417 -19.38 4.83 -11.42
CA PRO A 417 -19.55 6.15 -12.04
C PRO A 417 -20.54 6.06 -13.19
N GLY A 418 -21.77 6.49 -12.98
CA GLY A 418 -22.87 6.34 -13.92
C GLY A 418 -23.81 5.16 -13.57
N ILE A 419 -24.67 4.78 -14.52
CA ILE A 419 -25.70 3.78 -14.31
C ILE A 419 -25.24 2.40 -14.78
N ALA A 420 -24.63 2.32 -15.96
CA ALA A 420 -24.04 1.13 -16.53
C ALA A 420 -22.81 1.48 -17.38
N ALA A 421 -21.99 0.49 -17.70
CA ALA A 421 -20.85 0.63 -18.62
C ALA A 421 -20.47 -0.72 -19.22
N TYR A 422 -20.22 -0.76 -20.53
CA TYR A 422 -19.68 -1.93 -21.22
C TYR A 422 -18.15 -1.82 -21.34
N ASP A 423 -17.47 -2.87 -20.93
CA ASP A 423 -16.02 -3.04 -21.09
C ASP A 423 -15.74 -4.02 -22.24
N HIS A 424 -15.27 -3.49 -23.36
CA HIS A 424 -14.98 -4.27 -24.57
C HIS A 424 -13.73 -5.14 -24.47
N GLU A 425 -12.78 -4.79 -23.61
CA GLU A 425 -11.53 -5.56 -23.44
C GLU A 425 -11.79 -6.89 -22.71
N ASN A 426 -12.72 -6.88 -21.78
CA ASN A 426 -13.04 -8.03 -20.93
C ASN A 426 -14.43 -8.61 -21.22
N ASN A 427 -15.17 -8.06 -22.19
CA ASN A 427 -16.55 -8.43 -22.53
C ASN A 427 -17.48 -8.48 -21.31
N LEU A 428 -17.42 -7.42 -20.48
CA LEU A 428 -18.16 -7.29 -19.22
C LEU A 428 -19.15 -6.12 -19.29
N VAL A 429 -20.31 -6.28 -18.63
CA VAL A 429 -21.20 -5.16 -18.34
C VAL A 429 -21.18 -4.89 -16.84
N PHE A 430 -20.87 -3.66 -16.47
CA PHE A 430 -20.99 -3.17 -15.10
C PHE A 430 -22.32 -2.44 -14.94
N ILE A 431 -23.02 -2.68 -13.84
CA ILE A 431 -24.34 -2.12 -13.57
C ILE A 431 -24.34 -1.57 -12.14
N ASN A 432 -24.77 -0.33 -11.95
CA ASN A 432 -24.96 0.23 -10.62
C ASN A 432 -26.08 -0.48 -9.87
N GLU A 433 -25.88 -0.85 -8.59
CA GLU A 433 -26.88 -1.54 -7.78
C GLU A 433 -28.22 -0.77 -7.68
N LYS A 434 -28.21 0.54 -7.93
CA LYS A 434 -29.39 1.41 -7.88
C LYS A 434 -30.11 1.57 -9.23
N VAL A 435 -29.77 0.79 -10.24
CA VAL A 435 -30.38 0.88 -11.57
C VAL A 435 -31.91 0.71 -11.57
N CYS A 436 -32.45 0.05 -10.55
CA CYS A 436 -33.89 -0.14 -10.38
C CYS A 436 -34.57 0.93 -9.51
N GLU A 437 -33.84 1.91 -8.99
CA GLU A 437 -34.39 3.00 -8.18
C GLU A 437 -34.83 4.17 -9.08
N SER A 438 -36.14 4.44 -9.16
CA SER A 438 -36.68 5.53 -9.98
C SER A 438 -36.03 6.87 -9.66
N SER A 439 -35.87 7.22 -8.37
CA SER A 439 -35.25 8.49 -7.97
C SER A 439 -33.78 8.62 -8.41
N TYR A 440 -33.07 7.51 -8.55
CA TYR A 440 -31.69 7.46 -9.05
C TYR A 440 -31.68 7.60 -10.57
N ILE A 441 -32.48 6.82 -11.29
CA ILE A 441 -32.59 6.85 -12.74
C ILE A 441 -33.08 8.20 -13.25
N ASP A 442 -34.15 8.76 -12.66
CA ASP A 442 -34.74 10.04 -13.05
C ASP A 442 -33.73 11.20 -12.95
N ARG A 443 -32.74 11.11 -12.05
CA ARG A 443 -31.69 12.11 -11.92
C ARG A 443 -30.77 12.15 -13.14
N TYR A 444 -30.49 10.98 -13.73
CA TYR A 444 -29.59 10.85 -14.89
C TYR A 444 -30.31 11.03 -16.21
N LEU A 445 -31.60 10.65 -16.30
CA LEU A 445 -32.39 10.71 -17.52
C LEU A 445 -33.18 12.02 -17.70
N LYS A 446 -32.86 13.05 -16.86
CA LYS A 446 -33.45 14.38 -17.00
C LYS A 446 -33.03 15.09 -18.29
N ASP A 447 -33.93 15.90 -18.80
CA ASP A 447 -33.67 16.96 -19.79
C ASP A 447 -33.22 16.47 -21.19
N ASP A 448 -33.69 15.33 -21.67
CA ASP A 448 -33.38 14.76 -23.00
C ASP A 448 -31.85 14.56 -23.23
N TYR A 449 -31.08 14.42 -22.14
CA TYR A 449 -29.63 14.23 -22.24
C TYR A 449 -29.27 12.89 -22.90
N PHE A 450 -30.06 11.85 -22.69
CA PHE A 450 -29.99 10.52 -23.29
C PHE A 450 -31.24 10.20 -24.10
N ILE A 451 -31.15 9.22 -25.02
CA ILE A 451 -32.33 8.61 -25.69
C ILE A 451 -33.01 7.59 -24.77
N ALA A 452 -32.27 7.02 -23.83
CA ALA A 452 -32.81 6.11 -22.83
C ALA A 452 -33.83 6.80 -21.93
N GLU A 453 -34.96 6.13 -21.65
CA GLU A 453 -36.04 6.63 -20.79
C GLU A 453 -36.20 5.79 -19.51
N ASN A 454 -35.54 4.65 -19.42
CA ASN A 454 -35.67 3.69 -18.33
C ASN A 454 -34.40 2.81 -18.21
N ALA A 455 -34.36 1.95 -17.20
CA ALA A 455 -33.25 1.05 -16.95
C ALA A 455 -33.01 0.02 -18.06
N GLU A 456 -34.06 -0.45 -18.72
CA GLU A 456 -33.97 -1.40 -19.86
C GLU A 456 -33.28 -0.73 -21.06
N ASP A 457 -33.66 0.51 -21.39
CA ASP A 457 -33.04 1.28 -22.46
C ASP A 457 -31.55 1.52 -22.22
N ILE A 458 -31.16 1.75 -20.95
CA ILE A 458 -29.76 1.91 -20.58
C ILE A 458 -28.97 0.63 -20.87
N LEU A 459 -29.48 -0.53 -20.47
CA LEU A 459 -28.80 -1.79 -20.75
C LEU A 459 -28.72 -2.08 -22.26
N LYS A 460 -29.75 -1.75 -23.03
CA LYS A 460 -29.73 -1.86 -24.49
C LYS A 460 -28.67 -0.95 -25.10
N HIS A 461 -28.53 0.27 -24.59
CA HIS A 461 -27.48 1.19 -24.99
C HIS A 461 -26.08 0.56 -24.79
N GLU A 462 -25.79 -0.04 -23.62
CA GLU A 462 -24.54 -0.74 -23.39
C GLU A 462 -24.32 -1.94 -24.30
N MET A 463 -25.39 -2.67 -24.64
CA MET A 463 -25.31 -3.77 -25.59
C MET A 463 -25.11 -3.29 -27.05
N PHE A 464 -25.47 -2.06 -27.39
CA PHE A 464 -25.08 -1.46 -28.67
C PHE A 464 -23.59 -1.09 -28.72
N HIS A 465 -22.99 -0.70 -27.62
CA HIS A 465 -21.52 -0.62 -27.53
C HIS A 465 -20.87 -1.98 -27.77
N LYS A 466 -21.42 -3.06 -27.17
CA LYS A 466 -20.96 -4.43 -27.45
C LYS A 466 -21.10 -4.78 -28.94
N LYS A 467 -22.27 -4.56 -29.55
CA LYS A 467 -22.49 -4.85 -30.96
C LYS A 467 -21.46 -4.18 -31.86
N HIS A 468 -21.15 -2.92 -31.60
CA HIS A 468 -20.13 -2.16 -32.33
C HIS A 468 -18.74 -2.78 -32.17
N TRP A 469 -18.30 -3.04 -30.94
CA TRP A 469 -16.99 -3.61 -30.67
C TRP A 469 -16.87 -5.06 -31.18
N ASP A 470 -17.88 -5.88 -31.05
CA ASP A 470 -17.91 -7.23 -31.64
C ASP A 470 -17.66 -7.18 -33.14
N PHE A 471 -18.33 -6.25 -33.84
CA PHE A 471 -18.11 -6.06 -35.27
C PHE A 471 -16.67 -5.61 -35.59
N VAL A 472 -16.11 -4.67 -34.84
CA VAL A 472 -14.70 -4.25 -34.98
C VAL A 472 -13.77 -5.45 -34.83
N MET A 473 -13.98 -6.29 -33.80
CA MET A 473 -13.15 -7.46 -33.51
C MET A 473 -13.22 -8.52 -34.62
N THR A 474 -14.36 -8.68 -35.32
CA THR A 474 -14.46 -9.62 -36.43
C THR A 474 -13.60 -9.23 -37.65
N LYS A 475 -13.13 -8.00 -37.75
CA LYS A 475 -12.37 -7.48 -38.90
C LYS A 475 -10.84 -7.62 -38.77
N GLY A 476 -10.33 -8.06 -37.64
CA GLY A 476 -8.88 -8.34 -37.41
C GLY A 476 -8.35 -7.81 -36.10
N ASP A 477 -7.04 -7.97 -35.87
CA ASP A 477 -6.40 -7.79 -34.55
C ASP A 477 -6.07 -6.33 -34.18
N ASN A 478 -5.98 -5.41 -35.14
CA ASN A 478 -5.67 -4.01 -34.83
C ASN A 478 -6.95 -3.19 -34.67
N HIS A 479 -7.63 -3.40 -33.56
CA HIS A 479 -8.98 -2.88 -33.30
C HIS A 479 -9.07 -1.35 -33.41
N ALA A 480 -8.06 -0.60 -32.95
CA ALA A 480 -8.07 0.87 -33.05
C ALA A 480 -8.04 1.37 -34.50
N ILE A 481 -7.20 0.79 -35.35
CA ILE A 481 -7.13 1.16 -36.78
C ILE A 481 -8.41 0.74 -37.52
N ILE A 482 -8.90 -0.46 -37.22
CA ILE A 482 -10.11 -1.01 -37.82
C ILE A 482 -11.32 -0.14 -37.47
N LYS A 483 -11.48 0.19 -36.18
CA LYS A 483 -12.54 1.08 -35.70
C LYS A 483 -12.53 2.42 -36.42
N ASN A 484 -11.37 3.09 -36.48
CA ASN A 484 -11.24 4.37 -37.17
C ASN A 484 -11.58 4.27 -38.67
N LYS A 485 -11.25 3.16 -39.31
CA LYS A 485 -11.59 2.92 -40.72
C LYS A 485 -13.09 2.72 -40.91
N LEU A 486 -13.74 1.95 -40.05
CA LEU A 486 -15.19 1.70 -40.10
C LEU A 486 -16.00 2.99 -39.84
N GLU A 487 -15.52 3.82 -38.94
CA GLU A 487 -16.16 5.08 -38.55
C GLU A 487 -15.83 6.27 -39.49
N ALA A 488 -14.91 6.14 -40.44
CA ALA A 488 -14.42 7.25 -41.24
C ALA A 488 -15.52 8.01 -42.01
N ASP A 489 -16.43 7.29 -42.67
CA ASP A 489 -17.53 7.90 -43.45
C ASP A 489 -18.56 8.54 -42.49
N LEU A 490 -18.85 7.90 -41.37
CA LEU A 490 -19.71 8.44 -40.32
C LEU A 490 -19.12 9.71 -39.73
N HIS A 491 -17.82 9.71 -39.38
CA HIS A 491 -17.13 10.85 -38.84
C HIS A 491 -17.15 12.03 -39.82
N LYS A 492 -16.85 11.76 -41.10
CA LYS A 492 -16.91 12.76 -42.17
C LYS A 492 -18.29 13.39 -42.28
N TYR A 493 -19.33 12.55 -42.32
CA TYR A 493 -20.71 13.02 -42.42
C TYR A 493 -21.10 13.89 -41.22
N VAL A 494 -20.82 13.44 -40.02
CA VAL A 494 -21.11 14.20 -38.78
C VAL A 494 -20.38 15.53 -38.77
N ALA A 495 -19.09 15.55 -39.13
CA ALA A 495 -18.32 16.77 -39.22
C ALA A 495 -18.88 17.79 -40.22
N GLU A 496 -19.27 17.31 -41.40
CA GLU A 496 -19.93 18.14 -42.41
C GLU A 496 -21.25 18.74 -41.91
N GLN A 497 -22.09 17.95 -41.26
CA GLN A 497 -23.35 18.41 -40.67
C GLN A 497 -23.14 19.45 -39.57
N GLN A 498 -22.11 19.27 -38.73
CA GLN A 498 -21.75 20.19 -37.64
C GLN A 498 -21.25 21.53 -38.17
N ILE A 499 -20.58 21.58 -39.31
CA ILE A 499 -20.15 22.84 -39.95
C ILE A 499 -21.37 23.72 -40.31
N TYR A 500 -22.43 23.10 -40.85
CA TYR A 500 -23.65 23.82 -41.25
C TYR A 500 -24.60 24.08 -40.08
N ASN A 501 -24.61 23.21 -39.10
CA ASN A 501 -25.45 23.29 -37.92
C ASN A 501 -24.71 22.79 -36.67
N PRO A 502 -24.09 23.66 -35.91
CA PRO A 502 -23.31 23.31 -34.71
C PRO A 502 -24.08 22.50 -33.66
N SER A 503 -25.42 22.57 -33.66
CA SER A 503 -26.29 21.80 -32.76
C SER A 503 -26.84 20.54 -33.44
N TYR A 504 -26.29 20.07 -34.56
CA TYR A 504 -26.81 18.95 -35.32
C TYR A 504 -26.97 17.70 -34.45
N ILE A 505 -25.90 17.25 -33.78
CA ILE A 505 -25.92 16.03 -32.96
C ILE A 505 -26.93 16.15 -31.82
N THR A 506 -26.92 17.25 -31.06
CA THR A 506 -27.88 17.51 -29.97
C THR A 506 -29.31 17.42 -30.44
N ARG A 507 -29.63 17.99 -31.62
CA ARG A 507 -31.01 18.05 -32.16
C ARG A 507 -31.44 16.76 -32.80
N VAL A 508 -30.54 16.04 -33.46
CA VAL A 508 -30.86 14.83 -34.24
C VAL A 508 -30.70 13.58 -33.35
N VAL A 509 -29.74 13.58 -32.43
CA VAL A 509 -29.49 12.50 -31.49
C VAL A 509 -29.80 12.98 -30.07
N CYS A 510 -28.81 13.35 -29.29
CA CYS A 510 -28.94 13.85 -27.91
C CYS A 510 -27.67 14.55 -27.43
N ASP A 511 -27.72 15.12 -26.23
CA ASP A 511 -26.59 15.83 -25.64
C ASP A 511 -25.45 14.91 -25.19
N ASN A 512 -25.74 13.66 -24.78
CA ASN A 512 -24.71 12.67 -24.47
C ASN A 512 -23.80 12.41 -25.68
N ALA A 513 -24.40 12.11 -26.83
CA ALA A 513 -23.69 11.90 -28.10
C ALA A 513 -22.84 13.13 -28.50
N TYR A 514 -23.40 14.35 -28.35
CA TYR A 514 -22.70 15.58 -28.65
C TYR A 514 -21.49 15.81 -27.73
N ASN A 515 -21.66 15.61 -26.44
CA ASN A 515 -20.59 15.82 -25.46
C ASN A 515 -19.43 14.84 -25.65
N SER A 516 -19.72 13.57 -25.96
CA SER A 516 -18.70 12.57 -26.26
C SER A 516 -17.93 12.91 -27.53
N TYR A 517 -18.62 13.27 -28.60
CA TYR A 517 -18.01 13.71 -29.86
C TYR A 517 -17.11 14.94 -29.65
N ARG A 518 -17.63 15.99 -28.99
CA ARG A 518 -16.90 17.25 -28.77
C ARG A 518 -15.69 17.13 -27.88
N LYS A 519 -15.77 16.35 -26.78
CA LYS A 519 -14.70 16.27 -25.76
C LYS A 519 -13.63 15.25 -26.10
N LYS A 520 -13.98 14.17 -26.78
CA LYS A 520 -13.14 13.00 -26.97
C LYS A 520 -12.89 12.65 -28.44
N ASP A 521 -13.50 13.36 -29.37
CA ASP A 521 -13.53 13.03 -30.81
C ASP A 521 -13.94 11.55 -31.03
N ASN A 522 -14.95 11.07 -30.27
CA ASN A 522 -15.34 9.69 -30.17
C ASN A 522 -16.81 9.52 -30.56
N LEU A 523 -17.08 8.56 -31.46
CA LEU A 523 -18.42 8.28 -31.98
C LEU A 523 -19.16 7.14 -31.24
N ASN A 524 -18.55 6.52 -30.23
CA ASN A 524 -19.16 5.37 -29.53
C ASN A 524 -20.57 5.69 -29.01
N GLU A 525 -20.70 6.80 -28.26
CA GLU A 525 -21.99 7.23 -27.73
C GLU A 525 -22.98 7.55 -28.84
N LEU A 526 -22.54 8.23 -29.90
CA LEU A 526 -23.40 8.55 -31.05
C LEU A 526 -23.92 7.29 -31.70
N ILE A 527 -23.09 6.27 -31.92
CA ILE A 527 -23.49 4.98 -32.51
C ILE A 527 -24.54 4.30 -31.63
N ALA A 528 -24.27 4.17 -30.32
CA ALA A 528 -25.19 3.51 -29.40
C ALA A 528 -26.53 4.25 -29.28
N GLU A 529 -26.54 5.57 -29.18
CA GLU A 529 -27.76 6.38 -29.11
C GLU A 529 -28.59 6.32 -30.41
N VAL A 530 -27.96 6.32 -31.58
CA VAL A 530 -28.67 6.19 -32.88
C VAL A 530 -29.29 4.78 -33.03
N LEU A 531 -28.61 3.73 -32.58
CA LEU A 531 -29.16 2.38 -32.58
C LEU A 531 -30.35 2.26 -31.61
N LEU A 532 -30.27 2.93 -30.45
CA LEU A 532 -31.40 2.99 -29.53
C LEU A 532 -32.59 3.78 -30.13
N GLN A 533 -32.32 4.89 -30.85
CA GLN A 533 -33.40 5.57 -31.63
C GLN A 533 -34.04 4.65 -32.65
N GLU A 534 -33.25 3.81 -33.33
CA GLU A 534 -33.78 2.85 -34.31
C GLU A 534 -34.72 1.84 -33.65
N GLU A 535 -34.31 1.25 -32.54
CA GLU A 535 -35.12 0.30 -31.80
C GLU A 535 -36.42 0.92 -31.28
N LYS A 536 -36.37 2.18 -30.84
CA LYS A 536 -37.55 2.94 -30.41
C LYS A 536 -38.39 3.49 -31.57
N GLY A 537 -37.95 3.37 -32.82
CA GLY A 537 -38.67 3.86 -34.00
C GLY A 537 -38.70 5.40 -34.11
N ILE A 538 -37.75 6.12 -33.49
CA ILE A 538 -37.74 7.60 -33.43
C ILE A 538 -36.56 8.24 -34.19
N VAL A 539 -36.00 7.51 -35.16
CA VAL A 539 -34.85 7.98 -35.95
C VAL A 539 -35.21 9.26 -36.72
N LYS A 540 -34.42 10.30 -36.50
CA LYS A 540 -34.60 11.62 -37.12
C LYS A 540 -33.80 11.80 -38.42
N ASP A 541 -32.71 11.07 -38.60
CA ASP A 541 -31.88 11.11 -39.83
C ASP A 541 -31.56 9.70 -40.33
N ARG A 542 -32.17 9.35 -41.48
CA ARG A 542 -32.03 8.02 -42.12
C ARG A 542 -30.63 7.79 -42.69
N LYS A 543 -29.94 8.86 -43.14
CA LYS A 543 -28.57 8.74 -43.66
C LYS A 543 -27.60 8.50 -42.54
N LEU A 544 -27.75 9.18 -41.42
CA LEU A 544 -26.98 8.94 -40.22
C LEU A 544 -27.13 7.49 -39.75
N LEU A 545 -28.37 6.99 -39.68
CA LEU A 545 -28.64 5.59 -39.33
C LEU A 545 -27.97 4.61 -40.31
N GLN A 546 -28.00 4.88 -41.60
CA GLN A 546 -27.36 4.01 -42.60
C GLN A 546 -25.84 3.92 -42.38
N LEU A 547 -25.20 5.04 -42.08
CA LEU A 547 -23.77 5.09 -41.79
C LEU A 547 -23.43 4.37 -40.44
N VAL A 548 -24.26 4.55 -39.41
CA VAL A 548 -24.12 3.84 -38.13
C VAL A 548 -24.26 2.33 -38.32
N ARG A 549 -25.24 1.86 -39.12
CA ARG A 549 -25.36 0.44 -39.47
C ARG A 549 -24.09 -0.11 -40.14
N GLY A 550 -23.43 0.65 -41.00
CA GLY A 550 -22.14 0.27 -41.58
C GLY A 550 -20.99 0.10 -40.57
N CYS A 551 -21.17 0.60 -39.35
CA CYS A 551 -20.19 0.41 -38.25
C CYS A 551 -20.51 -0.84 -37.39
N VAL A 552 -21.65 -1.51 -37.54
CA VAL A 552 -22.12 -2.60 -36.68
C VAL A 552 -22.65 -3.82 -37.44
N GLU A 553 -22.74 -3.76 -38.74
CA GLU A 553 -23.16 -4.76 -39.70
C GLU A 553 -22.20 -4.79 -40.90
#